data_adb4d087c0356c22cb58792dc7b9779d
#
_entry.id   adb4d087c0356c22cb58792dc7b9779d
#
_cell.length_a   1.000
_cell.length_b   1.000
_cell.length_c   1.000
_cell.angle_alpha   90.00
_cell.angle_beta   90.00
_cell.angle_gamma   90.00
#
_symmetry.space_group_name_H-M   'P 1'
#
loop_
_entity.id
_entity.type
_entity.pdbx_description
1 polymer ?
#
loop_
_entity_poly.entity_id
_entity_poly.type
_entity_poly.pdbx_seq_one_letter_code
_entity_poly.pdbx_strand_id
1 'polypeptide(L)'
;DIYGYKNRQPIWSEDFYKVISQSKMGLNLSRTNSVKYYTSNRISSLIGNGLMTFVDKKTQLDDFFNDDEVIFYRNINDLSEKLNYFKNNDDLRRKIAKKGQFKYFKYFDNKIICNFLLNKVFDFKIKNKFSWMKN
;
A
#
# COMPACT_ATOMS: atom_id res chain seq x y z
N ASP A 1 -14.95 0.48 -9.92
CA ASP A 1 -15.32 1.87 -10.23
C ASP A 1 -14.08 2.77 -10.31
N ILE A 2 -14.06 3.68 -11.26
CA ILE A 2 -13.00 4.69 -11.41
C ILE A 2 -13.65 6.05 -11.25
N TYR A 3 -13.36 6.71 -10.12
CA TYR A 3 -13.85 8.05 -9.82
C TYR A 3 -12.91 9.11 -10.41
N GLY A 4 -13.47 10.24 -10.85
CA GLY A 4 -12.72 11.30 -11.54
C GLY A 4 -12.34 10.97 -12.99
N TYR A 5 -13.00 9.98 -13.60
CA TYR A 5 -12.76 9.58 -14.97
C TYR A 5 -14.08 9.45 -15.75
N LYS A 6 -14.11 9.92 -17.00
CA LYS A 6 -15.30 10.04 -17.83
C LYS A 6 -16.37 10.88 -17.12
N ASN A 7 -17.60 10.37 -16.99
CA ASN A 7 -18.73 11.08 -16.40
C ASN A 7 -18.89 10.86 -14.89
N ARG A 8 -17.91 10.23 -14.21
CA ARG A 8 -17.92 10.04 -12.75
C ARG A 8 -17.14 11.14 -12.07
N GLN A 9 -17.80 11.85 -11.17
CA GLN A 9 -17.14 12.86 -10.34
C GLN A 9 -16.07 12.25 -9.43
N PRO A 10 -14.98 12.99 -9.15
CA PRO A 10 -14.05 12.62 -8.09
C PRO A 10 -14.78 12.54 -6.76
N ILE A 11 -14.29 11.66 -5.87
CA ILE A 11 -14.78 11.54 -4.50
C ILE A 11 -13.71 11.99 -3.53
N TRP A 12 -14.14 12.65 -2.46
CA TRP A 12 -13.26 13.24 -1.46
C TRP A 12 -13.78 12.96 -0.05
N SER A 13 -12.91 13.15 0.94
CA SER A 13 -13.27 13.12 2.34
C SER A 13 -14.05 11.85 2.75
N GLU A 14 -15.20 11.98 3.36
CA GLU A 14 -16.01 10.86 3.86
C GLU A 14 -16.46 9.89 2.76
N ASP A 15 -16.82 10.38 1.58
CA ASP A 15 -17.27 9.52 0.48
C ASP A 15 -16.13 8.63 -0.03
N PHE A 16 -14.90 9.14 -0.02
CA PHE A 16 -13.73 8.33 -0.33
C PHE A 16 -13.57 7.17 0.68
N TYR A 17 -13.70 7.45 1.96
CA TYR A 17 -13.60 6.40 2.99
C TYR A 17 -14.79 5.43 2.96
N LYS A 18 -16.00 5.88 2.64
CA LYS A 18 -17.15 4.99 2.41
C LYS A 18 -16.87 4.01 1.27
N VAL A 19 -16.34 4.50 0.14
CA VAL A 19 -15.98 3.63 -0.98
C VAL A 19 -14.87 2.64 -0.60
N ILE A 20 -13.84 3.08 0.11
CA ILE A 20 -12.76 2.20 0.58
C ILE A 20 -13.34 1.12 1.51
N SER A 21 -14.18 1.48 2.47
CA SER A 21 -14.74 0.52 3.43
C SER A 21 -15.61 -0.58 2.79
N GLN A 22 -16.19 -0.30 1.63
CA GLN A 22 -16.98 -1.24 0.82
C GLN A 22 -16.13 -2.00 -0.20
N SER A 23 -14.88 -1.60 -0.39
CA SER A 23 -13.98 -2.21 -1.35
C SER A 23 -13.30 -3.45 -0.76
N LYS A 24 -13.08 -4.45 -1.60
CA LYS A 24 -12.39 -5.69 -1.20
C LYS A 24 -10.91 -5.68 -1.54
N MET A 25 -10.54 -4.95 -2.58
CA MET A 25 -9.20 -4.88 -3.14
C MET A 25 -8.88 -3.46 -3.60
N GLY A 26 -7.63 -3.08 -3.57
CA GLY A 26 -7.17 -1.79 -4.01
C GLY A 26 -5.99 -1.90 -4.99
N LEU A 27 -5.93 -1.00 -5.95
CA LEU A 27 -4.82 -0.90 -6.91
C LEU A 27 -4.02 0.37 -6.65
N ASN A 28 -2.76 0.20 -6.25
CA ASN A 28 -1.82 1.30 -6.11
C ASN A 28 -1.12 1.56 -7.44
N LEU A 29 -1.61 2.54 -8.19
CA LEU A 29 -0.98 3.00 -9.42
C LEU A 29 0.05 4.08 -9.10
N SER A 30 1.28 3.88 -9.57
CA SER A 30 2.35 4.88 -9.48
C SER A 30 2.37 5.75 -10.74
N ARG A 31 2.66 7.04 -10.58
CA ARG A 31 2.83 7.97 -11.71
C ARG A 31 4.01 7.60 -12.59
N THR A 32 5.05 7.06 -11.97
CA THR A 32 6.27 6.63 -12.63
C THR A 32 6.83 5.40 -11.92
N ASN A 33 7.48 4.54 -12.67
CA ASN A 33 8.21 3.38 -12.16
C ASN A 33 9.73 3.58 -12.25
N SER A 34 10.17 4.80 -12.65
CA SER A 34 11.60 5.12 -12.79
C SER A 34 12.29 5.44 -11.46
N VAL A 35 11.50 5.77 -10.42
CA VAL A 35 12.02 6.09 -9.09
C VAL A 35 11.73 4.92 -8.15
N LYS A 36 12.80 4.35 -7.60
CA LYS A 36 12.71 3.27 -6.61
C LYS A 36 11.89 3.73 -5.40
N TYR A 37 11.00 2.87 -4.93
CA TYR A 37 10.12 3.10 -3.78
C TYR A 37 9.12 4.25 -3.95
N TYR A 38 8.98 4.78 -5.16
CA TYR A 38 7.98 5.82 -5.37
C TYR A 38 6.58 5.24 -5.15
N THR A 39 5.84 5.88 -4.28
CA THR A 39 4.44 5.57 -4.02
C THR A 39 3.68 6.84 -3.69
N SER A 40 2.38 6.84 -3.94
CA SER A 40 1.49 7.94 -3.56
C SER A 40 0.86 7.66 -2.20
N ASN A 41 0.21 8.67 -1.61
CA ASN A 41 -0.59 8.52 -0.39
C ASN A 41 -1.68 7.44 -0.51
N ARG A 42 -2.00 7.01 -1.74
CA ARG A 42 -2.97 5.92 -1.99
C ARG A 42 -2.56 4.62 -1.30
N ILE A 43 -1.27 4.29 -1.24
CA ILE A 43 -0.82 3.06 -0.59
C ILE A 43 -1.20 3.04 0.89
N SER A 44 -1.03 4.17 1.60
CA SER A 44 -1.44 4.29 3.00
C SER A 44 -2.95 4.18 3.17
N SER A 45 -3.70 4.81 2.27
CA SER A 45 -5.17 4.72 2.30
C SER A 45 -5.68 3.31 2.01
N LEU A 46 -5.04 2.55 1.15
CA LEU A 46 -5.46 1.19 0.82
C LEU A 46 -5.03 0.19 1.90
N ILE A 47 -3.73 0.08 2.16
CA ILE A 47 -3.20 -0.90 3.12
C ILE A 47 -3.61 -0.55 4.55
N GLY A 48 -3.55 0.74 4.92
CA GLY A 48 -3.93 1.20 6.25
C GLY A 48 -5.40 0.95 6.58
N ASN A 49 -6.30 0.98 5.60
CA ASN A 49 -7.70 0.60 5.78
C ASN A 49 -7.97 -0.91 5.59
N GLY A 50 -6.95 -1.73 5.49
CA GLY A 50 -7.09 -3.18 5.46
C GLY A 50 -7.56 -3.73 4.12
N LEU A 51 -7.32 -3.05 3.01
CA LEU A 51 -7.56 -3.60 1.69
C LEU A 51 -6.38 -4.44 1.21
N MET A 52 -6.66 -5.59 0.62
CA MET A 52 -5.63 -6.29 -0.14
C MET A 52 -5.22 -5.43 -1.34
N THR A 53 -3.95 -5.06 -1.38
CA THR A 53 -3.46 -4.04 -2.30
C THR A 53 -2.56 -4.64 -3.36
N PHE A 54 -2.84 -4.31 -4.62
CA PHE A 54 -1.98 -4.64 -5.76
C PHE A 54 -0.98 -3.53 -6.00
N VAL A 55 0.28 -3.90 -6.22
CA VAL A 55 1.41 -2.98 -6.42
C VAL A 55 2.24 -3.44 -7.60
N ASP A 56 2.65 -2.50 -8.45
CA ASP A 56 3.57 -2.81 -9.57
C ASP A 56 4.94 -3.22 -9.01
N LYS A 57 5.42 -4.38 -9.42
CA LYS A 57 6.74 -4.92 -9.01
C LYS A 57 7.89 -3.97 -9.35
N LYS A 58 7.76 -3.15 -10.38
CA LYS A 58 8.77 -2.16 -10.77
C LYS A 58 9.02 -1.09 -9.72
N THR A 59 8.09 -0.90 -8.77
CA THR A 59 8.28 0.03 -7.63
C THR A 59 9.31 -0.45 -6.63
N GLN A 60 9.70 -1.72 -6.66
CA GLN A 60 10.61 -2.38 -5.71
C GLN A 60 10.15 -2.30 -4.24
N LEU A 61 8.84 -2.17 -4.01
CA LEU A 61 8.27 -2.20 -2.65
C LEU A 61 8.30 -3.61 -2.03
N ASP A 62 8.66 -4.62 -2.79
CA ASP A 62 8.97 -5.96 -2.31
C ASP A 62 10.22 -6.03 -1.41
N ASP A 63 11.01 -4.96 -1.33
CA ASP A 63 12.03 -4.81 -0.28
C ASP A 63 11.40 -4.60 1.12
N PHE A 64 10.14 -4.17 1.20
CA PHE A 64 9.42 -3.90 2.45
C PHE A 64 8.28 -4.88 2.75
N PHE A 65 7.65 -5.43 1.71
CA PHE A 65 6.49 -6.29 1.81
C PHE A 65 6.72 -7.61 1.10
N ASN A 66 6.21 -8.70 1.67
CA ASN A 66 6.18 -10.01 1.04
C ASN A 66 4.90 -10.20 0.21
N ASP A 67 4.87 -11.24 -0.65
CA ASP A 67 3.70 -11.57 -1.49
C ASP A 67 2.47 -12.02 -0.68
N ASP A 68 2.62 -12.32 0.60
CA ASP A 68 1.51 -12.64 1.51
C ASP A 68 1.04 -11.42 2.35
N GLU A 69 1.58 -10.23 2.08
CA GLU A 69 1.24 -8.96 2.72
C GLU A 69 0.68 -7.96 1.70
N VAL A 70 1.23 -7.96 0.49
CA VAL A 70 0.85 -7.12 -0.65
C VAL A 70 1.00 -7.95 -1.93
N ILE A 71 0.10 -7.80 -2.88
CA ILE A 71 0.15 -8.54 -4.14
C ILE A 71 0.91 -7.75 -5.19
N PHE A 72 2.08 -8.23 -5.56
CA PHE A 72 2.86 -7.63 -6.65
C PHE A 72 2.41 -8.17 -8.01
N TYR A 73 2.32 -7.28 -9.00
CA TYR A 73 2.06 -7.65 -10.38
C TYR A 73 3.17 -7.12 -11.31
N ARG A 74 3.43 -7.82 -12.41
CA ARG A 74 4.50 -7.52 -13.36
C ARG A 74 4.00 -6.78 -14.61
N ASN A 75 2.78 -7.10 -15.02
CA ASN A 75 2.15 -6.54 -16.21
C ASN A 75 0.62 -6.64 -16.07
N ILE A 76 -0.11 -6.13 -17.07
CA ILE A 76 -1.56 -6.07 -17.03
C ILE A 76 -2.22 -7.47 -17.05
N ASN A 77 -1.61 -8.45 -17.74
CA ASN A 77 -2.15 -9.80 -17.80
C ASN A 77 -2.03 -10.49 -16.42
N ASP A 78 -0.85 -10.42 -15.79
CA ASP A 78 -0.61 -10.93 -14.44
C ASP A 78 -1.54 -10.25 -13.41
N LEU A 79 -1.78 -8.93 -13.54
CA LEU A 79 -2.74 -8.23 -12.70
C LEU A 79 -4.16 -8.77 -12.89
N SER A 80 -4.59 -8.97 -14.15
CA SER A 80 -5.93 -9.47 -14.47
C SER A 80 -6.16 -10.88 -13.92
N GLU A 81 -5.19 -11.78 -14.08
CA GLU A 81 -5.24 -13.14 -13.54
C GLU A 81 -5.36 -13.14 -12.01
N LYS A 82 -4.52 -12.35 -11.35
CA LYS A 82 -4.54 -12.21 -9.88
C LYS A 82 -5.85 -11.58 -9.38
N LEU A 83 -6.38 -10.56 -10.07
CA LEU A 83 -7.68 -9.99 -9.73
C LEU A 83 -8.79 -11.02 -9.79
N ASN A 84 -8.85 -11.83 -10.85
CA ASN A 84 -9.84 -12.90 -11.01
C ASN A 84 -9.66 -13.98 -9.95
N TYR A 85 -8.45 -14.37 -9.63
CA TYR A 85 -8.16 -15.33 -8.59
C TYR A 85 -8.67 -14.85 -7.22
N PHE A 86 -8.28 -13.66 -6.80
CA PHE A 86 -8.64 -13.14 -5.48
C PHE A 86 -10.09 -12.66 -5.39
N LYS A 87 -10.77 -12.41 -6.50
CA LYS A 87 -12.20 -12.17 -6.52
C LYS A 87 -12.99 -13.36 -5.95
N ASN A 88 -12.49 -14.57 -6.20
CA ASN A 88 -13.15 -15.82 -5.83
C ASN A 88 -12.56 -16.48 -4.55
N ASN A 89 -11.51 -15.91 -3.96
CA ASN A 89 -10.81 -16.43 -2.78
C ASN A 89 -10.85 -15.44 -1.61
N ASP A 90 -12.04 -15.28 -1.02
CA ASP A 90 -12.34 -14.26 0.00
C ASP A 90 -11.46 -14.41 1.26
N ASP A 91 -11.32 -15.62 1.78
CA ASP A 91 -10.58 -15.88 3.01
C ASP A 91 -9.09 -15.62 2.85
N LEU A 92 -8.51 -16.06 1.75
CA LEU A 92 -7.10 -15.79 1.45
C LEU A 92 -6.86 -14.28 1.27
N ARG A 93 -7.77 -13.60 0.55
CA ARG A 93 -7.71 -12.16 0.36
C ARG A 93 -7.73 -11.42 1.69
N ARG A 94 -8.65 -11.77 2.60
CA ARG A 94 -8.76 -11.16 3.94
C ARG A 94 -7.51 -11.41 4.78
N LYS A 95 -6.96 -12.61 4.71
CA LYS A 95 -5.73 -12.98 5.41
C LYS A 95 -4.54 -12.12 4.96
N ILE A 96 -4.37 -11.95 3.64
CA ILE A 96 -3.32 -11.11 3.05
C ILE A 96 -3.53 -9.65 3.46
N ALA A 97 -4.74 -9.12 3.31
CA ALA A 97 -5.08 -7.75 3.68
C ALA A 97 -4.72 -7.45 5.15
N LYS A 98 -5.07 -8.36 6.07
CA LYS A 98 -4.76 -8.22 7.50
C LYS A 98 -3.26 -8.25 7.78
N LYS A 99 -2.51 -9.13 7.11
CA LYS A 99 -1.04 -9.18 7.24
C LYS A 99 -0.40 -7.90 6.71
N GLY A 100 -0.82 -7.44 5.54
CA GLY A 100 -0.34 -6.19 4.96
C GLY A 100 -0.61 -4.99 5.86
N GLN A 101 -1.81 -4.87 6.41
CA GLN A 101 -2.18 -3.80 7.34
C GLN A 101 -1.30 -3.83 8.60
N PHE A 102 -1.12 -5.00 9.20
CA PHE A 102 -0.25 -5.16 10.37
C PHE A 102 1.19 -4.75 10.07
N LYS A 103 1.74 -5.21 8.94
CA LYS A 103 3.08 -4.85 8.48
C LYS A 103 3.22 -3.36 8.24
N TYR A 104 2.21 -2.76 7.61
CA TYR A 104 2.18 -1.34 7.32
C TYR A 104 2.30 -0.51 8.60
N PHE A 105 1.45 -0.76 9.60
CA PHE A 105 1.53 -0.04 10.87
C PHE A 105 2.82 -0.33 11.65
N LYS A 106 3.34 -1.55 11.56
CA LYS A 106 4.62 -1.88 12.20
C LYS A 106 5.80 -1.05 11.65
N TYR A 107 5.76 -0.69 10.36
CA TYR A 107 6.85 0.02 9.70
C TYR A 107 6.61 1.50 9.49
N PHE A 108 5.39 1.87 9.20
CA PHE A 108 5.03 3.20 8.70
C PHE A 108 3.99 3.91 9.59
N ASP A 109 3.89 3.51 10.86
CA ASP A 109 3.13 4.29 11.84
C ASP A 109 3.68 5.73 11.90
N ASN A 110 2.77 6.68 12.09
CA ASN A 110 3.11 8.10 12.11
C ASN A 110 4.18 8.44 13.16
N LYS A 111 4.14 7.80 14.35
CA LYS A 111 5.15 8.01 15.39
C LYS A 111 6.53 7.55 14.95
N ILE A 112 6.59 6.41 14.25
CA ILE A 112 7.83 5.85 13.72
C ILE A 112 8.41 6.78 12.65
N ILE A 113 7.58 7.26 11.73
CA ILE A 113 8.00 8.16 10.66
C ILE A 113 8.42 9.52 11.23
N CYS A 114 7.65 10.11 12.14
CA CYS A 114 8.01 11.36 12.80
C CYS A 114 9.34 11.23 13.55
N ASN A 115 9.54 10.16 14.31
CA ASN A 115 10.81 9.91 14.98
C ASN A 115 11.98 9.78 14.00
N PHE A 116 11.80 9.10 12.88
CA PHE A 116 12.82 9.01 11.84
C PHE A 116 13.17 10.39 11.28
N LEU A 117 12.18 11.20 10.94
CA LEU A 117 12.38 12.55 10.43
C LEU A 117 13.11 13.46 11.43
N LEU A 118 12.65 13.46 12.68
CA LEU A 118 13.30 14.24 13.76
C LEU A 118 14.75 13.82 13.96
N ASN A 119 15.04 12.52 13.92
CA ASN A 119 16.42 12.04 13.98
C ASN A 119 17.29 12.56 12.86
N LYS A 120 16.75 12.56 11.64
CA LYS A 120 17.50 12.98 10.46
C LYS A 120 17.71 14.50 10.40
N VAL A 121 16.73 15.28 10.86
CA VAL A 121 16.78 16.75 10.83
C VAL A 121 17.62 17.31 11.95
N PHE A 122 17.53 16.76 13.16
CA PHE A 122 18.16 17.29 14.35
C PHE A 122 19.36 16.48 14.82
N ASP A 123 19.76 15.48 14.06
CA ASP A 123 20.88 14.58 14.36
C ASP A 123 20.81 13.97 15.78
N PHE A 124 19.58 13.72 16.24
CA PHE A 124 19.38 13.08 17.54
C PHE A 124 19.92 11.65 17.48
N LYS A 125 20.84 11.31 18.38
CA LYS A 125 21.33 9.93 18.58
C LYS A 125 20.24 9.06 19.21
N ILE A 126 19.14 8.80 18.49
CA ILE A 126 18.11 7.89 19.00
C ILE A 126 18.60 6.46 18.82
N LYS A 127 18.57 5.70 19.92
CA LYS A 127 18.99 4.29 19.97
C LYS A 127 18.09 3.34 19.14
N ASN A 128 17.00 3.79 18.56
CA ASN A 128 16.06 2.96 17.83
C ASN A 128 16.51 2.74 16.40
N LYS A 129 16.96 1.52 16.11
CA LYS A 129 17.15 1.08 14.72
C LYS A 129 15.77 0.97 14.05
N PHE A 130 15.52 1.76 13.01
CA PHE A 130 14.34 1.59 12.19
C PHE A 130 14.46 0.30 11.39
N SER A 131 13.41 -0.50 11.38
CA SER A 131 13.43 -1.87 10.81
C SER A 131 13.70 -1.93 9.31
N TRP A 132 13.55 -0.81 8.60
CA TRP A 132 13.87 -0.70 7.17
C TRP A 132 15.30 -0.19 6.89
N MET A 133 16.02 0.27 7.88
CA MET A 133 17.43 0.63 7.71
C MET A 133 18.25 -0.66 7.77
N LYS A 134 18.60 -1.19 6.61
CA LYS A 134 19.64 -2.22 6.52
C LYS A 134 20.96 -1.54 6.92
N ASN A 135 21.69 -2.17 7.83
CA ASN A 135 23.06 -1.77 8.23
C ASN A 135 23.99 -1.74 7.03
#